data_94f75a2720b266779e8a0ab71029749e
#
_entry.id   94f75a2720b266779e8a0ab71029749e
#
_cell.length_a   1.000
_cell.length_b   1.000
_cell.length_c   1.000
_cell.angle_alpha   90.00
_cell.angle_beta   90.00
_cell.angle_gamma   90.00
#
_symmetry.space_group_name_H-M   'P 1'
#
loop_
_entity.id
_entity.type
_entity.pdbx_description
1 polymer ?
#
loop_
_entity_poly.entity_id
_entity_poly.type
_entity_poly.pdbx_seq_one_letter_code
_entity_poly.pdbx_strand_id
1 'polypeptide(L)'
;MKSSSWNWIAPRPAGLSKYGPSWLKPMAYAIPWITVLLLFLMLYVVSGTLTSAKGVFFQLPEGDQLDGSTSSLVALVTPSSRDTLVFFDDARYSLNDPDSIAAFGEHIASRTAKIEDRTLVVMTDSRVTAGELARLASVARGGGIRRLLFANKDKEKSDE
;
A
#
# COMPACT_ATOMS: atom_id res chain seq x y z
N MET A 1 -77.08 -1.60 25.39
CA MET A 1 -75.62 -1.70 25.05
C MET A 1 -75.19 -0.47 24.30
N LYS A 2 -74.46 0.46 24.98
CA LYS A 2 -74.03 1.76 24.41
C LYS A 2 -72.65 1.58 23.86
N SER A 3 -72.47 1.63 22.52
CA SER A 3 -71.15 1.64 21.86
C SER A 3 -70.56 3.03 22.00
N SER A 4 -69.51 3.18 22.79
CA SER A 4 -68.74 4.42 22.87
C SER A 4 -67.76 4.48 21.68
N SER A 5 -68.09 5.35 20.73
CA SER A 5 -67.15 5.71 19.65
C SER A 5 -66.05 6.60 20.21
N TRP A 6 -64.83 6.02 20.33
CA TRP A 6 -63.63 6.78 20.64
C TRP A 6 -63.20 7.56 19.39
N ASN A 7 -63.59 8.85 19.33
CA ASN A 7 -63.02 9.77 18.34
C ASN A 7 -61.60 10.15 18.75
N TRP A 8 -60.61 9.49 18.18
CA TRP A 8 -59.24 9.95 18.22
C TRP A 8 -59.10 11.17 17.31
N ILE A 9 -59.29 12.37 17.90
CA ILE A 9 -58.90 13.61 17.24
C ILE A 9 -57.38 13.65 17.29
N ALA A 10 -56.71 13.19 16.21
CA ALA A 10 -55.29 13.40 16.04
C ALA A 10 -55.04 14.93 16.09
N PRO A 11 -54.11 15.40 16.95
CA PRO A 11 -53.75 16.79 16.95
C PRO A 11 -53.21 17.15 15.56
N ARG A 12 -53.88 18.04 14.87
CA ARG A 12 -53.37 18.59 13.61
C ARG A 12 -52.02 19.21 13.92
N PRO A 13 -50.94 18.86 13.18
CA PRO A 13 -49.65 19.51 13.35
C PRO A 13 -49.91 21.01 13.18
N ALA A 14 -49.64 21.78 14.23
CA ALA A 14 -49.72 23.24 14.19
C ALA A 14 -48.92 23.70 12.97
N GLY A 15 -49.63 24.33 12.02
CA GLY A 15 -48.99 24.78 10.80
C GLY A 15 -47.74 25.59 11.14
N LEU A 16 -46.62 25.17 10.62
CA LEU A 16 -45.36 25.88 10.70
C LEU A 16 -45.65 27.35 10.41
N SER A 17 -45.50 28.18 11.41
CA SER A 17 -45.78 29.60 11.38
C SER A 17 -45.19 30.22 10.11
N LYS A 18 -46.09 30.79 9.26
CA LYS A 18 -45.71 31.49 8.02
C LYS A 18 -44.89 32.76 8.26
N TYR A 19 -44.49 33.01 9.50
CA TYR A 19 -43.76 34.19 9.96
C TYR A 19 -42.35 33.84 10.42
N GLY A 20 -41.62 32.99 9.66
CA GLY A 20 -40.16 32.97 9.80
C GLY A 20 -39.59 34.26 9.21
N PRO A 21 -38.59 34.90 9.90
CA PRO A 21 -38.01 36.13 9.39
C PRO A 21 -37.49 35.90 7.96
N SER A 22 -37.75 36.84 7.07
CA SER A 22 -37.50 36.73 5.62
C SER A 22 -36.04 36.44 5.24
N TRP A 23 -35.12 36.72 6.16
CA TRP A 23 -33.68 36.40 5.99
C TRP A 23 -33.33 34.91 6.15
N LEU A 24 -34.21 34.11 6.76
CA LEU A 24 -34.00 32.66 6.88
C LEU A 24 -34.23 31.92 5.54
N LYS A 25 -35.00 32.48 4.63
CA LYS A 25 -35.26 31.86 3.32
C LYS A 25 -34.01 31.72 2.48
N PRO A 26 -33.16 32.77 2.27
CA PRO A 26 -31.94 32.61 1.53
C PRO A 26 -30.94 31.71 2.26
N MET A 27 -30.90 31.68 3.59
CA MET A 27 -30.05 30.77 4.35
C MET A 27 -30.40 29.30 4.12
N ALA A 28 -31.68 28.96 4.01
CA ALA A 28 -32.13 27.60 3.76
C ALA A 28 -31.61 27.06 2.40
N TYR A 29 -31.44 27.92 1.42
CA TYR A 29 -30.83 27.55 0.14
C TYR A 29 -29.29 27.50 0.20
N ALA A 30 -28.65 28.20 1.12
CA ALA A 30 -27.21 28.20 1.28
C ALA A 30 -26.70 26.93 1.99
N ILE A 31 -27.50 26.33 2.88
CA ILE A 31 -27.10 25.15 3.66
C ILE A 31 -26.61 23.98 2.78
N PRO A 32 -27.35 23.56 1.73
CA PRO A 32 -26.88 22.45 0.89
C PRO A 32 -25.57 22.77 0.15
N TRP A 33 -25.36 24.02 -0.24
CA TRP A 33 -24.11 24.44 -0.88
C TRP A 33 -22.92 24.42 0.07
N ILE A 34 -23.14 24.82 1.33
CA ILE A 34 -22.12 24.75 2.37
C ILE A 34 -21.73 23.29 2.65
N THR A 35 -22.72 22.38 2.71
CA THR A 35 -22.44 20.95 2.92
C THR A 35 -21.65 20.35 1.78
N VAL A 36 -21.99 20.68 0.54
CA VAL A 36 -21.23 20.23 -0.64
C VAL A 36 -19.81 20.75 -0.61
N LEU A 37 -19.62 22.04 -0.30
CA LEU A 37 -18.30 22.65 -0.20
C LEU A 37 -17.46 21.99 0.91
N LEU A 38 -18.06 21.70 2.05
CA LEU A 38 -17.39 21.03 3.17
C LEU A 38 -16.99 19.59 2.81
N LEU A 39 -17.83 18.90 2.05
CA LEU A 39 -17.55 17.55 1.55
C LEU A 39 -16.39 17.57 0.56
N PHE A 40 -16.34 18.53 -0.36
CA PHE A 40 -15.19 18.71 -1.26
C PHE A 40 -13.91 19.06 -0.50
N LEU A 41 -14.00 19.90 0.52
CA LEU A 41 -12.87 20.24 1.38
C LEU A 41 -12.33 19.00 2.09
N MET A 42 -13.23 18.17 2.65
CA MET A 42 -12.87 16.91 3.29
C MET A 42 -12.20 15.95 2.31
N LEU A 43 -12.77 15.82 1.10
CA LEU A 43 -12.19 15.01 0.04
C LEU A 43 -10.79 15.50 -0.34
N TYR A 44 -10.59 16.80 -0.44
CA TYR A 44 -9.31 17.41 -0.76
C TYR A 44 -8.26 17.11 0.33
N VAL A 45 -8.62 17.26 1.60
CA VAL A 45 -7.72 16.93 2.73
C VAL A 45 -7.39 15.44 2.74
N VAL A 46 -8.37 14.56 2.55
CA VAL A 46 -8.14 13.11 2.51
C VAL A 46 -7.28 12.74 1.29
N SER A 47 -7.51 13.33 0.13
CA SER A 47 -6.68 13.10 -1.05
C SER A 47 -5.23 13.53 -0.81
N GLY A 48 -5.00 14.64 -0.11
CA GLY A 48 -3.66 15.10 0.25
C GLY A 48 -2.94 14.14 1.21
N THR A 49 -3.66 13.48 2.12
CA THR A 49 -3.07 12.49 3.03
C THR A 49 -2.80 11.14 2.36
N LEU A 50 -3.62 10.74 1.39
CA LEU A 50 -3.43 9.50 0.63
C LEU A 50 -2.25 9.58 -0.35
N THR A 51 -2.01 10.75 -0.95
CA THR A 51 -0.84 10.97 -1.81
C THR A 51 0.46 11.07 -1.03
N SER A 52 0.41 11.21 0.29
CA SER A 52 1.57 11.20 1.19
C SER A 52 2.04 9.80 1.59
N ALA A 53 1.44 8.74 1.06
CA ALA A 53 2.12 7.46 1.02
C ALA A 53 3.39 7.71 0.21
N LYS A 54 4.52 7.85 0.91
CA LYS A 54 5.84 7.87 0.31
C LYS A 54 5.98 6.57 -0.46
N GLY A 55 5.50 6.55 -1.70
CA GLY A 55 5.87 5.54 -2.66
C GLY A 55 7.39 5.57 -2.65
N VAL A 56 8.01 4.46 -2.34
CA VAL A 56 9.43 4.31 -2.50
C VAL A 56 9.65 4.49 -4.00
N PHE A 57 10.11 5.66 -4.38
CA PHE A 57 10.56 5.89 -5.75
C PHE A 57 11.78 5.01 -5.95
N PHE A 58 11.56 3.85 -6.53
CA PHE A 58 12.63 3.05 -7.08
C PHE A 58 13.06 3.74 -8.37
N GLN A 59 14.07 4.57 -8.29
CA GLN A 59 14.90 4.79 -9.46
C GLN A 59 15.61 3.46 -9.69
N LEU A 60 15.15 2.71 -10.68
CA LEU A 60 15.97 1.63 -11.22
C LEU A 60 17.28 2.29 -11.61
N PRO A 61 18.42 1.78 -11.14
CA PRO A 61 19.70 2.19 -11.74
C PRO A 61 19.55 1.92 -13.24
N GLU A 62 19.84 2.92 -14.07
CA GLU A 62 20.13 2.73 -15.48
C GLU A 62 21.43 1.90 -15.55
N GLY A 63 21.32 0.64 -15.17
CA GLY A 63 22.31 -0.34 -15.47
C GLY A 63 22.17 -0.67 -16.94
N ASP A 64 23.29 -0.66 -17.64
CA ASP A 64 23.45 -1.20 -18.98
C ASP A 64 22.42 -2.29 -19.20
N GLN A 65 21.57 -2.11 -20.20
CA GLN A 65 20.59 -3.10 -20.61
C GLN A 65 21.35 -4.40 -20.80
N LEU A 66 21.25 -5.28 -19.80
CA LEU A 66 21.63 -6.66 -19.97
C LEU A 66 20.74 -7.19 -21.08
N ASP A 67 21.29 -7.18 -22.29
CA ASP A 67 20.65 -7.65 -23.50
C ASP A 67 19.89 -8.95 -23.23
N GLY A 68 18.57 -8.88 -23.37
CA GLY A 68 17.79 -10.01 -23.84
C GLY A 68 17.30 -11.03 -22.82
N SER A 69 17.37 -10.84 -21.51
CA SER A 69 16.80 -11.78 -20.56
C SER A 69 15.56 -11.20 -19.87
N THR A 70 14.41 -11.36 -20.47
CA THR A 70 13.08 -10.96 -19.97
C THR A 70 12.56 -11.80 -18.80
N SER A 71 13.39 -12.62 -18.17
CA SER A 71 12.98 -13.60 -17.14
C SER A 71 13.81 -13.54 -15.85
N SER A 72 14.47 -12.44 -15.54
CA SER A 72 15.16 -12.33 -14.24
C SER A 72 14.15 -12.14 -13.11
N LEU A 73 14.29 -12.98 -12.07
CA LEU A 73 13.53 -12.81 -10.83
C LEU A 73 14.14 -11.65 -10.04
N VAL A 74 13.29 -10.83 -9.44
CA VAL A 74 13.75 -9.69 -8.64
C VAL A 74 13.26 -9.85 -7.21
N ALA A 75 14.18 -9.72 -6.26
CA ALA A 75 13.88 -9.66 -4.83
C ALA A 75 14.40 -8.36 -4.25
N LEU A 76 13.58 -7.70 -3.41
CA LEU A 76 13.95 -6.49 -2.70
C LEU A 76 14.18 -6.83 -1.24
N VAL A 77 15.32 -6.43 -0.70
CA VAL A 77 15.66 -6.62 0.71
C VAL A 77 15.75 -5.27 1.40
N THR A 78 14.89 -5.10 2.41
CA THR A 78 14.80 -3.84 3.16
C THR A 78 14.91 -4.11 4.65
N PRO A 79 15.80 -3.42 5.37
CA PRO A 79 15.87 -3.52 6.81
C PRO A 79 14.65 -2.82 7.42
N SER A 80 14.02 -3.48 8.38
CA SER A 80 12.99 -2.92 9.24
C SER A 80 13.53 -2.76 10.66
N SER A 81 12.82 -2.05 11.54
CA SER A 81 13.28 -1.75 12.89
C SER A 81 13.57 -2.99 13.76
N ARG A 82 12.98 -4.13 13.43
CA ARG A 82 13.13 -5.39 14.19
C ARG A 82 13.56 -6.57 13.35
N ASP A 83 13.53 -6.45 12.02
CA ASP A 83 13.72 -7.58 11.14
C ASP A 83 14.15 -7.12 9.75
N THR A 84 14.75 -8.02 8.97
CA THR A 84 15.04 -7.79 7.57
C THR A 84 13.98 -8.48 6.71
N LEU A 85 13.29 -7.66 5.93
CA LEU A 85 12.19 -8.10 5.09
C LEU A 85 12.65 -8.32 3.67
N VAL A 86 12.21 -9.42 3.08
CA VAL A 86 12.41 -9.78 1.69
C VAL A 86 11.09 -9.70 0.97
N PHE A 87 11.01 -8.87 -0.05
CA PHE A 87 9.87 -8.79 -0.95
C PHE A 87 10.21 -9.52 -2.24
N PHE A 88 9.41 -10.49 -2.57
CA PHE A 88 9.59 -11.28 -3.77
C PHE A 88 8.23 -11.55 -4.39
N ASP A 89 8.08 -11.19 -5.66
CA ASP A 89 6.78 -11.21 -6.35
C ASP A 89 5.76 -10.37 -5.55
N ASP A 90 4.61 -10.88 -5.22
CA ASP A 90 3.59 -10.19 -4.44
C ASP A 90 3.61 -10.57 -2.94
N ALA A 91 4.65 -11.26 -2.49
CA ALA A 91 4.76 -11.78 -1.14
C ALA A 91 5.90 -11.13 -0.34
N ARG A 92 5.72 -11.09 0.98
CA ARG A 92 6.68 -10.55 1.93
C ARG A 92 7.14 -11.66 2.88
N TYR A 93 8.45 -11.77 3.06
CA TYR A 93 9.08 -12.76 3.92
C TYR A 93 9.98 -12.10 4.96
N SER A 94 10.01 -12.67 6.17
CA SER A 94 10.93 -12.27 7.23
C SER A 94 12.20 -13.12 7.16
N LEU A 95 13.37 -12.49 7.20
CA LEU A 95 14.64 -13.20 7.16
C LEU A 95 14.98 -13.86 8.52
N ASN A 96 14.39 -13.38 9.62
CA ASN A 96 14.64 -13.90 10.96
C ASN A 96 13.70 -15.04 11.35
N ASP A 97 12.57 -15.18 10.67
CA ASP A 97 11.61 -16.23 10.90
C ASP A 97 11.93 -17.47 10.03
N PRO A 98 12.24 -18.63 10.63
CA PRO A 98 12.61 -19.85 9.90
C PRO A 98 11.49 -20.36 8.99
N ASP A 99 10.22 -20.22 9.41
CA ASP A 99 9.07 -20.70 8.62
C ASP A 99 8.86 -19.79 7.40
N SER A 100 9.02 -18.49 7.58
CA SER A 100 8.95 -17.51 6.50
C SER A 100 10.05 -17.70 5.46
N ILE A 101 11.28 -18.02 5.90
CA ILE A 101 12.40 -18.32 5.00
C ILE A 101 12.16 -19.62 4.22
N ALA A 102 11.63 -20.65 4.86
CA ALA A 102 11.30 -21.90 4.20
C ALA A 102 10.26 -21.67 3.10
N ALA A 103 9.20 -20.92 3.40
CA ALA A 103 8.18 -20.53 2.42
C ALA A 103 8.75 -19.70 1.26
N PHE A 104 9.71 -18.81 1.53
CA PHE A 104 10.43 -18.08 0.48
C PHE A 104 11.21 -19.02 -0.44
N GLY A 105 11.91 -20.01 0.14
CA GLY A 105 12.66 -21.02 -0.63
C GLY A 105 11.73 -21.83 -1.54
N GLU A 106 10.58 -22.27 -1.04
CA GLU A 106 9.58 -23.00 -1.81
C GLU A 106 8.98 -22.13 -2.95
N HIS A 107 8.70 -20.85 -2.65
CA HIS A 107 8.21 -19.93 -3.66
C HIS A 107 9.23 -19.72 -4.78
N ILE A 108 10.50 -19.50 -4.46
CA ILE A 108 11.58 -19.41 -5.44
C ILE A 108 11.65 -20.69 -6.27
N ALA A 109 11.63 -21.87 -5.65
CA ALA A 109 11.71 -23.15 -6.34
C ALA A 109 10.56 -23.31 -7.35
N SER A 110 9.35 -22.92 -6.97
CA SER A 110 8.17 -22.97 -7.84
C SER A 110 8.30 -22.04 -9.06
N ARG A 111 8.92 -20.87 -8.88
CA ARG A 111 9.16 -19.92 -9.96
C ARG A 111 10.31 -20.34 -10.85
N THR A 112 11.41 -20.79 -10.25
CA THR A 112 12.61 -21.24 -10.96
C THR A 112 12.33 -22.45 -11.87
N ALA A 113 11.39 -23.30 -11.50
CA ALA A 113 10.97 -24.43 -12.33
C ALA A 113 10.34 -24.01 -13.68
N LYS A 114 9.83 -22.79 -13.78
CA LYS A 114 9.16 -22.25 -14.95
C LYS A 114 10.03 -21.38 -15.85
N ILE A 115 11.26 -21.10 -15.42
CA ILE A 115 12.16 -20.12 -16.06
C ILE A 115 13.47 -20.81 -16.45
N GLU A 116 13.92 -20.58 -17.67
CA GLU A 116 15.22 -21.14 -18.14
C GLU A 116 16.41 -20.41 -17.52
N ASP A 117 16.35 -19.08 -17.44
CA ASP A 117 17.39 -18.27 -16.81
C ASP A 117 17.15 -18.15 -15.31
N ARG A 118 17.87 -18.94 -14.54
CA ARG A 118 17.78 -19.03 -13.09
C ARG A 118 18.60 -17.95 -12.41
N THR A 119 18.35 -16.70 -12.82
CA THR A 119 19.02 -15.51 -12.27
C THR A 119 18.09 -14.77 -11.33
N LEU A 120 18.57 -14.47 -10.12
CA LEU A 120 17.89 -13.64 -9.14
C LEU A 120 18.65 -12.33 -8.96
N VAL A 121 18.00 -11.22 -9.24
CA VAL A 121 18.51 -9.88 -8.94
C VAL A 121 18.02 -9.47 -7.56
N VAL A 122 18.93 -9.26 -6.64
CA VAL A 122 18.64 -8.86 -5.26
C VAL A 122 18.98 -7.39 -5.10
N MET A 123 17.96 -6.57 -4.95
CA MET A 123 18.11 -5.14 -4.65
C MET A 123 18.20 -4.97 -3.14
N THR A 124 19.30 -4.40 -2.64
CA THR A 124 19.55 -4.27 -1.21
C THR A 124 19.75 -2.83 -0.79
N ASP A 125 19.29 -2.50 0.42
CA ASP A 125 19.67 -1.26 1.09
C ASP A 125 21.06 -1.42 1.72
N SER A 126 21.86 -0.36 1.75
CA SER A 126 23.23 -0.32 2.31
C SER A 126 23.31 -0.72 3.80
N ARG A 127 22.18 -0.73 4.49
CA ARG A 127 22.08 -1.10 5.92
C ARG A 127 21.92 -2.60 6.15
N VAL A 128 21.69 -3.39 5.10
CA VAL A 128 21.56 -4.84 5.21
C VAL A 128 22.95 -5.44 5.40
N THR A 129 23.08 -6.32 6.38
CA THR A 129 24.37 -6.93 6.71
C THR A 129 24.79 -8.02 5.71
N ALA A 130 26.08 -8.20 5.53
CA ALA A 130 26.61 -9.26 4.66
C ALA A 130 26.16 -10.67 5.12
N GLY A 131 25.97 -10.88 6.43
CA GLY A 131 25.45 -12.13 6.98
C GLY A 131 24.02 -12.44 6.54
N GLU A 132 23.16 -11.42 6.54
CA GLU A 132 21.77 -11.54 6.06
C GLU A 132 21.72 -11.86 4.57
N LEU A 133 22.57 -11.18 3.78
CA LEU A 133 22.69 -11.45 2.34
C LEU A 133 23.20 -12.86 2.06
N ALA A 134 24.17 -13.33 2.83
CA ALA A 134 24.69 -14.70 2.71
C ALA A 134 23.61 -15.74 3.03
N ARG A 135 22.80 -15.49 4.06
CA ARG A 135 21.66 -16.34 4.42
C ARG A 135 20.62 -16.39 3.31
N LEU A 136 20.24 -15.22 2.78
CA LEU A 136 19.33 -15.12 1.64
C LEU A 136 19.86 -15.88 0.42
N ALA A 137 21.14 -15.69 0.10
CA ALA A 137 21.79 -16.37 -1.02
C ALA A 137 21.80 -17.89 -0.87
N SER A 138 21.99 -18.38 0.36
CA SER A 138 21.92 -19.82 0.67
C SER A 138 20.54 -20.40 0.37
N VAL A 139 19.49 -19.72 0.83
CA VAL A 139 18.10 -20.14 0.61
C VAL A 139 17.73 -20.06 -0.88
N ALA A 140 18.10 -18.99 -1.56
CA ALA A 140 17.84 -18.83 -2.99
C ALA A 140 18.54 -19.93 -3.84
N ARG A 141 19.76 -20.31 -3.48
CA ARG A 141 20.46 -21.44 -4.14
C ARG A 141 19.76 -22.76 -3.87
N GLY A 142 19.27 -22.97 -2.64
CA GLY A 142 18.43 -24.12 -2.31
C GLY A 142 17.15 -24.20 -3.16
N GLY A 143 16.56 -23.05 -3.51
CA GLY A 143 15.42 -22.93 -4.43
C GLY A 143 15.78 -23.05 -5.92
N GLY A 144 17.05 -23.36 -6.26
CA GLY A 144 17.49 -23.65 -7.63
C GLY A 144 18.03 -22.46 -8.42
N ILE A 145 18.25 -21.31 -7.79
CA ILE A 145 18.89 -20.15 -8.43
C ILE A 145 20.37 -20.46 -8.70
N ARG A 146 20.81 -20.17 -9.92
CA ARG A 146 22.21 -20.36 -10.35
C ARG A 146 23.05 -19.10 -10.26
N ARG A 147 22.47 -17.95 -10.55
CA ARG A 147 23.13 -16.64 -10.52
C ARG A 147 22.43 -15.72 -9.56
N LEU A 148 23.18 -15.08 -8.68
CA LEU A 148 22.71 -14.00 -7.82
C LEU A 148 23.46 -12.73 -8.21
N LEU A 149 22.70 -11.69 -8.54
CA LEU A 149 23.21 -10.37 -8.81
C LEU A 149 22.75 -9.46 -7.67
N PHE A 150 23.69 -8.79 -7.00
CA PHE A 150 23.38 -7.83 -5.97
C PHE A 150 23.47 -6.42 -6.55
N ALA A 151 22.34 -5.71 -6.57
CA ALA A 151 22.29 -4.31 -6.88
C ALA A 151 22.23 -3.52 -5.58
N ASN A 152 23.30 -2.80 -5.26
CA ASN A 152 23.33 -1.91 -4.10
C ASN A 152 22.91 -0.52 -4.54
N LYS A 153 22.04 0.14 -3.76
CA LYS A 153 21.76 1.55 -3.94
C LYS A 153 22.94 2.32 -3.34
N ASP A 154 23.89 2.73 -4.15
CA ASP A 154 24.91 3.67 -3.72
C ASP A 154 24.23 4.94 -3.19
N LYS A 155 24.64 5.36 -2.00
CA LYS A 155 24.33 6.70 -1.52
C LYS A 155 24.88 7.67 -2.58
N GLU A 156 23.98 8.22 -3.36
CA GLU A 156 24.30 9.39 -4.15
C GLU A 156 24.91 10.42 -3.20
N LYS A 157 26.22 10.60 -3.36
CA LYS A 157 26.98 11.65 -2.71
C LYS A 157 26.29 12.95 -3.09
N SER A 158 25.50 13.50 -2.18
CA SER A 158 25.04 14.87 -2.28
C SER A 158 26.30 15.74 -2.20
N ASP A 159 26.92 15.97 -3.35
CA ASP A 159 27.89 17.02 -3.50
C ASP A 159 27.11 18.35 -3.40
N GLU A 160 27.55 19.18 -2.46
CA GLU A 160 27.24 20.58 -2.19
C GLU A 160 27.14 21.45 -3.45
#